data_4c29ea52a7a9965083d265dba2f61c28
#
_entry.id   4c29ea52a7a9965083d265dba2f61c28
#
_cell.length_a   1.000
_cell.length_b   1.000
_cell.length_c   1.000
_cell.angle_alpha   90.00
_cell.angle_beta   90.00
_cell.angle_gamma   90.00
#
_symmetry.space_group_name_H-M   'P 1'
#
loop_
_entity.id
_entity.type
_entity.pdbx_description
1 polymer ?
#
loop_
_entity_poly.entity_id
_entity_poly.type
_entity_poly.pdbx_seq_one_letter_code
_entity_poly.pdbx_strand_id
1 'polypeptide(L)'
;MSGNKIQPPEYFIWETHGIHAGTGNDHVKHGVDELEKITEQAIAKGHPNISFIIHTPRLTRFRYAAEKRLDVKFIRGDNAYFNYPKKIEKLKEKYGNEISIKYGIELEWLGADLGLQWNRSKIFQAQNADFVIGSLHFSKEGIPYDGSQEEADQLIKLRGGVENYWLGYIEELIEMVDCSWEMIQIVGHLDLPKLFAPIPQALLELDTSDHILARRMRFLLEMISEYNLALDVNLAGINKGCGIYPHQSILQRAKQLDIPISLGTDTHSIQNLGNHFERGIKFAYEVGYKHYLSFSKTIPEKRPLRNSGFKEEKYKVMNLGIEMLNLRFEDRKQRRIPKFSFGGEFRTFLEHHKNATSLGDFEAIRIRKGNKSVTISNSVPENSSSKTSGLLSHHRDDPGVLSMIFNALASEEINVETAYLNTNNDGTATAFLTLSGDENAIKEAVEFVRGTGGDSFIEIRVGDNFDIPELQKGKNYLLEVDGVNLPIAISKQMILSIHNNSSGVLLILLSALASQNINIKDLKLGQRGNKGYAILGIEESSNSVSEVLKKLGPQFFETTHLQLGSEGV
;
A
#
# COMPACT_ATOMS: atom_id res chain seq x y z
N MET A 1 4.97 13.79 48.29
CA MET A 1 6.15 13.03 47.89
C MET A 1 6.50 13.54 46.50
N SER A 2 7.60 14.31 46.41
CA SER A 2 8.09 14.84 45.12
C SER A 2 8.65 13.71 44.32
N GLY A 3 7.90 13.26 43.29
CA GLY A 3 8.41 12.31 42.34
C GLY A 3 9.64 12.89 41.66
N ASN A 4 10.78 12.24 41.82
CA ASN A 4 11.98 12.51 41.04
C ASN A 4 11.62 12.33 39.57
N LYS A 5 11.42 13.44 38.86
CA LYS A 5 11.43 13.41 37.39
C LYS A 5 12.82 12.91 37.00
N ILE A 6 12.88 11.67 36.53
CA ILE A 6 14.09 11.14 35.91
C ILE A 6 14.40 12.09 34.76
N GLN A 7 15.49 12.85 34.86
CA GLN A 7 15.93 13.66 33.72
C GLN A 7 16.27 12.70 32.57
N PRO A 8 15.79 12.97 31.35
CA PRO A 8 16.13 12.15 30.21
C PRO A 8 17.64 12.13 30.04
N PRO A 9 18.25 11.01 29.65
CA PRO A 9 19.68 10.91 29.43
C PRO A 9 20.13 11.99 28.44
N GLU A 10 21.33 12.52 28.64
CA GLU A 10 21.93 13.62 27.88
C GLU A 10 21.94 13.43 26.33
N TYR A 11 21.64 12.21 25.87
CA TYR A 11 21.65 11.74 24.47
C TYR A 11 20.28 11.27 24.02
N PHE A 12 19.25 12.05 24.21
CA PHE A 12 17.93 11.61 23.85
C PHE A 12 17.67 11.78 22.35
N ILE A 13 17.43 10.66 21.64
CA ILE A 13 17.04 10.66 20.24
C ILE A 13 15.55 10.39 20.10
N TRP A 14 14.96 11.01 19.09
CA TRP A 14 13.64 10.68 18.63
C TRP A 14 13.70 9.33 17.91
N GLU A 15 13.04 8.32 18.46
CA GLU A 15 12.84 7.06 17.76
C GLU A 15 11.91 7.30 16.59
N THR A 16 12.42 7.10 15.38
CA THR A 16 11.66 7.37 14.16
C THR A 16 10.85 6.16 13.73
N HIS A 17 11.34 4.96 14.04
CA HIS A 17 10.60 3.73 13.84
C HIS A 17 11.03 2.70 14.88
N GLY A 18 10.23 1.65 15.05
CA GLY A 18 10.76 0.54 15.78
C GLY A 18 9.92 -0.02 16.90
N ILE A 19 8.65 0.30 16.99
CA ILE A 19 7.81 -0.35 18.00
C ILE A 19 6.67 -1.08 17.30
N HIS A 20 6.82 -2.40 17.14
CA HIS A 20 5.75 -3.28 16.70
C HIS A 20 4.93 -3.72 17.91
N ALA A 21 3.74 -3.14 18.07
CA ALA A 21 2.87 -3.42 19.18
C ALA A 21 1.40 -3.45 18.77
N GLY A 22 0.60 -4.25 19.47
CA GLY A 22 -0.83 -4.36 19.22
C GLY A 22 -1.20 -4.93 17.85
N THR A 23 -0.24 -5.59 17.17
CA THR A 23 -0.36 -6.14 15.82
C THR A 23 -0.68 -7.64 15.83
N GLY A 24 -0.96 -8.22 16.97
CA GLY A 24 -0.98 -9.65 17.28
C GLY A 24 -1.80 -10.61 16.40
N ASN A 25 -2.37 -10.11 15.30
CA ASN A 25 -3.17 -10.91 14.38
C ASN A 25 -2.53 -11.03 12.97
N ASP A 26 -1.47 -10.28 12.67
CA ASP A 26 -0.80 -10.28 11.37
C ASP A 26 0.35 -11.29 11.32
N HIS A 27 1.01 -11.52 12.46
CA HIS A 27 2.07 -12.52 12.62
C HIS A 27 1.84 -13.32 13.89
N VAL A 28 2.39 -14.52 13.93
CA VAL A 28 2.34 -15.36 15.13
C VAL A 28 3.13 -14.69 16.25
N LYS A 29 2.43 -14.08 17.20
CA LYS A 29 3.00 -13.39 18.38
C LYS A 29 3.91 -12.22 18.07
N HIS A 30 3.80 -11.62 16.88
CA HIS A 30 4.55 -10.43 16.55
C HIS A 30 3.95 -9.21 17.25
N GLY A 31 4.75 -8.43 17.97
CA GLY A 31 4.32 -7.21 18.64
C GLY A 31 3.12 -7.38 19.58
N VAL A 32 3.11 -8.39 20.45
CA VAL A 32 1.95 -8.77 21.27
C VAL A 32 1.64 -7.81 22.42
N ASP A 33 2.59 -6.97 22.82
CA ASP A 33 2.40 -6.03 23.91
C ASP A 33 1.37 -4.96 23.54
N GLU A 34 0.60 -4.51 24.53
CA GLU A 34 -0.43 -3.50 24.33
C GLU A 34 0.18 -2.12 24.09
N LEU A 35 -0.30 -1.41 23.07
CA LEU A 35 0.14 -0.06 22.72
C LEU A 35 0.18 0.89 23.91
N GLU A 36 -0.84 0.81 24.77
CA GLU A 36 -0.99 1.67 25.95
C GLU A 36 0.09 1.41 26.99
N LYS A 37 0.37 0.14 27.29
CA LYS A 37 1.44 -0.23 28.25
C LYS A 37 2.82 0.22 27.78
N ILE A 38 3.09 0.10 26.48
CA ILE A 38 4.35 0.57 25.89
C ILE A 38 4.43 2.10 25.99
N THR A 39 3.33 2.81 25.72
CA THR A 39 3.28 4.27 25.84
C THR A 39 3.57 4.71 27.28
N GLU A 40 2.91 4.10 28.27
CA GLU A 40 3.13 4.39 29.69
C GLU A 40 4.59 4.09 30.12
N GLN A 41 5.15 2.99 29.63
CA GLN A 41 6.56 2.65 29.91
C GLN A 41 7.52 3.65 29.26
N ALA A 42 7.22 4.12 28.04
CA ALA A 42 8.03 5.14 27.37
C ALA A 42 8.00 6.46 28.15
N ILE A 43 6.83 6.89 28.63
CA ILE A 43 6.70 8.07 29.50
C ILE A 43 7.49 7.89 30.79
N ALA A 44 7.35 6.72 31.45
CA ALA A 44 8.09 6.42 32.69
C ALA A 44 9.61 6.43 32.50
N LYS A 45 10.11 6.02 31.33
CA LYS A 45 11.53 6.07 30.94
C LYS A 45 11.97 7.47 30.49
N GLY A 46 11.06 8.44 30.38
CA GLY A 46 11.35 9.81 29.94
C GLY A 46 11.57 9.96 28.44
N HIS A 47 11.04 9.04 27.60
CA HIS A 47 11.07 9.19 26.16
C HIS A 47 10.20 10.38 25.73
N PRO A 48 10.69 11.35 24.93
CA PRO A 48 9.87 12.47 24.44
C PRO A 48 8.97 12.05 23.29
N ASN A 49 9.25 10.95 22.62
CA ASN A 49 8.42 10.42 21.56
C ASN A 49 8.61 8.92 21.36
N ILE A 50 7.62 8.33 20.69
CA ILE A 50 7.61 6.94 20.23
C ILE A 50 6.97 6.87 18.85
N SER A 51 7.38 5.88 18.05
CA SER A 51 6.80 5.59 16.75
C SER A 51 6.33 4.15 16.73
N PHE A 52 5.03 3.97 16.65
CA PHE A 52 4.41 2.67 16.46
C PHE A 52 4.35 2.31 14.98
N ILE A 53 4.67 1.07 14.64
CA ILE A 53 4.73 0.56 13.28
C ILE A 53 3.83 -0.66 13.15
N ILE A 54 3.23 -0.80 11.98
CA ILE A 54 2.53 -2.01 11.57
C ILE A 54 3.02 -2.42 10.19
N HIS A 55 3.22 -3.73 9.99
CA HIS A 55 3.51 -4.26 8.66
C HIS A 55 2.28 -4.18 7.74
N THR A 56 2.51 -3.95 6.45
CA THR A 56 1.46 -4.19 5.47
C THR A 56 1.10 -5.67 5.46
N PRO A 57 -0.20 -6.01 5.37
CA PRO A 57 -0.60 -7.40 5.17
C PRO A 57 0.08 -8.00 3.94
N ARG A 58 0.41 -9.28 4.01
CA ARG A 58 1.09 -10.02 2.93
C ARG A 58 0.09 -10.85 2.12
N LEU A 59 0.47 -11.18 0.89
CA LEU A 59 -0.22 -12.21 0.10
C LEU A 59 0.01 -13.60 0.73
N THR A 60 -0.94 -14.50 0.60
CA THR A 60 -0.95 -15.80 1.27
C THR A 60 0.28 -16.67 0.97
N ARG A 61 0.89 -16.53 -0.21
CA ARG A 61 2.13 -17.24 -0.56
C ARG A 61 3.35 -16.85 0.29
N PHE A 62 3.36 -15.65 0.87
CA PHE A 62 4.47 -15.13 1.67
C PHE A 62 4.23 -15.38 3.16
N ARG A 63 4.48 -16.60 3.62
CA ARG A 63 4.28 -17.04 5.00
C ARG A 63 5.55 -17.64 5.61
N TYR A 64 5.83 -17.28 6.85
CA TYR A 64 6.85 -17.97 7.64
C TYR A 64 6.44 -19.41 7.95
N ALA A 65 7.43 -20.28 8.18
CA ALA A 65 7.16 -21.69 8.49
C ALA A 65 6.23 -21.88 9.70
N ALA A 66 6.32 -21.00 10.70
CA ALA A 66 5.45 -21.02 11.86
C ALA A 66 3.98 -20.68 11.51
N GLU A 67 3.77 -19.72 10.63
CA GLU A 67 2.45 -19.31 10.17
C GLU A 67 1.79 -20.41 9.31
N LYS A 68 2.58 -21.07 8.46
CA LYS A 68 2.11 -22.24 7.68
C LYS A 68 1.67 -23.38 8.59
N ARG A 69 2.45 -23.69 9.66
CA ARG A 69 2.11 -24.75 10.61
C ARG A 69 0.85 -24.47 11.44
N LEU A 70 0.57 -23.20 11.73
CA LEU A 70 -0.57 -22.77 12.52
C LEU A 70 -1.77 -22.39 11.65
N ASP A 71 -1.66 -22.56 10.35
CA ASP A 71 -2.67 -22.14 9.35
C ASP A 71 -3.18 -20.71 9.60
N VAL A 72 -2.23 -19.80 9.89
CA VAL A 72 -2.59 -18.41 10.12
C VAL A 72 -3.09 -17.81 8.82
N LYS A 73 -4.32 -17.38 8.82
CA LYS A 73 -4.94 -16.68 7.69
C LYS A 73 -4.61 -15.19 7.78
N PHE A 74 -3.83 -14.67 6.86
CA PHE A 74 -3.36 -13.26 6.85
C PHE A 74 -4.46 -12.23 6.85
N ILE A 75 -5.54 -12.58 6.28
CA ILE A 75 -6.66 -11.71 6.14
C ILE A 75 -7.25 -11.29 7.51
N ARG A 76 -6.96 -12.01 8.60
CA ARG A 76 -7.24 -11.52 9.96
C ARG A 76 -6.37 -10.31 10.32
N GLY A 77 -5.16 -10.20 9.74
CA GLY A 77 -4.29 -9.05 9.86
C GLY A 77 -4.85 -7.78 9.23
N ASP A 78 -5.64 -7.89 8.16
CA ASP A 78 -6.26 -6.73 7.51
C ASP A 78 -7.12 -5.93 8.49
N ASN A 79 -7.93 -6.56 9.33
CA ASN A 79 -8.72 -5.86 10.34
C ASN A 79 -7.84 -5.14 11.39
N ALA A 80 -6.73 -5.76 11.80
CA ALA A 80 -5.77 -5.11 12.69
C ALA A 80 -5.13 -3.91 12.00
N TYR A 81 -4.71 -4.06 10.75
CA TYR A 81 -4.10 -3.02 9.94
C TYR A 81 -5.03 -1.81 9.75
N PHE A 82 -6.27 -2.02 9.33
CA PHE A 82 -7.26 -0.95 9.14
C PHE A 82 -7.66 -0.22 10.42
N ASN A 83 -7.65 -0.91 11.54
CA ASN A 83 -8.02 -0.31 12.82
C ASN A 83 -6.81 0.31 13.56
N TYR A 84 -5.59 0.05 13.09
CA TYR A 84 -4.39 0.53 13.75
C TYR A 84 -4.30 2.06 13.83
N PRO A 85 -4.54 2.83 12.76
CA PRO A 85 -4.54 4.29 12.84
C PRO A 85 -5.51 4.83 13.90
N LYS A 86 -6.71 4.26 13.99
CA LYS A 86 -7.71 4.67 14.99
C LYS A 86 -7.24 4.40 16.44
N LYS A 87 -6.49 3.31 16.65
CA LYS A 87 -5.89 3.03 17.96
C LYS A 87 -4.82 4.05 18.30
N ILE A 88 -3.99 4.41 17.33
CA ILE A 88 -2.93 5.42 17.52
C ILE A 88 -3.53 6.81 17.80
N GLU A 89 -4.58 7.22 17.10
CA GLU A 89 -5.24 8.50 17.36
C GLU A 89 -5.79 8.57 18.80
N LYS A 90 -6.41 7.50 19.31
CA LYS A 90 -6.85 7.43 20.71
C LYS A 90 -5.70 7.57 21.71
N LEU A 91 -4.52 7.01 21.40
CA LEU A 91 -3.33 7.19 22.22
C LEU A 91 -2.82 8.64 22.18
N LYS A 92 -2.81 9.26 21.00
CA LYS A 92 -2.46 10.69 20.85
C LYS A 92 -3.41 11.59 21.64
N GLU A 93 -4.71 11.31 21.61
CA GLU A 93 -5.70 12.03 22.44
C GLU A 93 -5.43 11.89 23.93
N LYS A 94 -5.08 10.68 24.39
CA LYS A 94 -4.86 10.39 25.80
C LYS A 94 -3.51 10.90 26.34
N TYR A 95 -2.43 10.69 25.58
CA TYR A 95 -1.05 10.88 26.06
C TYR A 95 -0.29 11.99 25.33
N GLY A 96 -0.88 12.66 24.34
CA GLY A 96 -0.20 13.61 23.47
C GLY A 96 0.40 14.84 24.18
N ASN A 97 -0.03 15.14 25.41
CA ASN A 97 0.56 16.18 26.24
C ASN A 97 1.84 15.74 26.99
N GLU A 98 2.09 14.43 27.05
CA GLU A 98 3.21 13.84 27.79
C GLU A 98 4.29 13.29 26.86
N ILE A 99 3.88 12.73 25.71
CA ILE A 99 4.77 12.10 24.74
C ILE A 99 4.26 12.32 23.32
N SER A 100 5.16 12.59 22.38
CA SER A 100 4.81 12.63 20.96
C SER A 100 4.69 11.21 20.40
N ILE A 101 3.53 10.87 19.84
CA ILE A 101 3.26 9.54 19.27
C ILE A 101 3.19 9.65 17.76
N LYS A 102 3.94 8.81 17.06
CA LYS A 102 3.94 8.73 15.60
C LYS A 102 3.40 7.38 15.13
N TYR A 103 2.90 7.37 13.93
CA TYR A 103 2.39 6.18 13.25
C TYR A 103 3.19 5.92 11.99
N GLY A 104 3.82 4.76 11.89
CA GLY A 104 4.56 4.30 10.73
C GLY A 104 3.98 3.02 10.14
N ILE A 105 4.35 2.75 8.90
CA ILE A 105 4.06 1.52 8.18
C ILE A 105 5.37 0.90 7.77
N GLU A 106 5.50 -0.41 7.94
CA GLU A 106 6.54 -1.20 7.30
C GLU A 106 5.93 -1.93 6.10
N LEU A 107 6.29 -1.43 4.92
CA LEU A 107 5.83 -1.98 3.66
C LEU A 107 6.62 -3.23 3.33
N GLU A 108 5.93 -4.37 3.25
CA GLU A 108 6.50 -5.65 2.79
C GLU A 108 6.67 -5.64 1.29
N TRP A 109 7.89 -5.76 0.78
CA TRP A 109 8.09 -5.92 -0.65
C TRP A 109 7.74 -7.35 -1.08
N LEU A 110 6.78 -7.48 -1.99
CA LEU A 110 6.21 -8.76 -2.45
C LEU A 110 6.36 -8.96 -3.97
N GLY A 111 7.25 -8.19 -4.61
CA GLY A 111 7.52 -8.23 -6.06
C GLY A 111 6.84 -7.11 -6.85
N ALA A 112 7.31 -6.90 -8.07
CA ALA A 112 6.88 -5.82 -8.97
C ALA A 112 5.54 -6.07 -9.67
N ASP A 113 5.00 -7.26 -9.55
CA ASP A 113 3.73 -7.69 -10.15
C ASP A 113 2.53 -7.41 -9.23
N LEU A 114 1.78 -8.43 -8.86
CA LEU A 114 0.66 -8.35 -7.94
C LEU A 114 1.06 -7.76 -6.57
N GLY A 115 2.28 -8.06 -6.09
CA GLY A 115 2.80 -7.51 -4.83
C GLY A 115 2.82 -5.98 -4.82
N LEU A 116 3.27 -5.35 -5.90
CA LEU A 116 3.25 -3.89 -6.04
C LEU A 116 1.82 -3.33 -6.00
N GLN A 117 0.87 -3.95 -6.70
CA GLN A 117 -0.52 -3.52 -6.70
C GLN A 117 -1.16 -3.66 -5.31
N TRP A 118 -0.87 -4.77 -4.65
CA TRP A 118 -1.27 -5.04 -3.27
C TRP A 118 -0.75 -3.95 -2.33
N ASN A 119 0.53 -3.65 -2.37
CA ASN A 119 1.17 -2.63 -1.54
C ASN A 119 0.59 -1.24 -1.77
N ARG A 120 0.36 -0.85 -3.02
CA ARG A 120 -0.32 0.41 -3.33
C ARG A 120 -1.70 0.51 -2.70
N SER A 121 -2.49 -0.56 -2.76
CA SER A 121 -3.80 -0.59 -2.12
C SER A 121 -3.70 -0.41 -0.61
N LYS A 122 -2.71 -1.05 0.04
CA LYS A 122 -2.50 -0.96 1.50
C LYS A 122 -2.06 0.44 1.94
N ILE A 123 -1.18 1.09 1.19
CA ILE A 123 -0.78 2.47 1.48
C ILE A 123 -1.97 3.43 1.38
N PHE A 124 -2.85 3.29 0.37
CA PHE A 124 -4.09 4.07 0.32
C PHE A 124 -5.01 3.83 1.52
N GLN A 125 -5.09 2.59 1.98
CA GLN A 125 -5.92 2.21 3.13
C GLN A 125 -5.36 2.71 4.46
N ALA A 126 -4.04 2.90 4.56
CA ALA A 126 -3.34 3.17 5.80
C ALA A 126 -3.45 4.60 6.33
N GLN A 127 -4.06 5.49 5.65
CA GLN A 127 -4.32 6.91 5.95
C GLN A 127 -3.47 7.58 7.06
N ASN A 128 -2.84 8.71 6.76
CA ASN A 128 -2.17 9.55 7.75
C ASN A 128 -0.92 8.95 8.42
N ALA A 129 -0.25 7.97 7.80
CA ALA A 129 1.05 7.53 8.31
C ALA A 129 2.06 8.69 8.33
N ASP A 130 2.85 8.77 9.38
CA ASP A 130 3.92 9.76 9.50
C ASP A 130 5.12 9.39 8.61
N PHE A 131 5.32 8.08 8.34
CA PHE A 131 6.35 7.57 7.44
C PHE A 131 6.04 6.13 7.00
N VAL A 132 6.70 5.71 5.92
CA VAL A 132 6.66 4.34 5.40
C VAL A 132 8.10 3.84 5.22
N ILE A 133 8.39 2.67 5.79
CA ILE A 133 9.65 1.94 5.60
C ILE A 133 9.41 0.90 4.53
N GLY A 134 10.26 0.83 3.51
CA GLY A 134 10.27 -0.28 2.54
C GLY A 134 11.20 -1.37 3.01
N SER A 135 10.69 -2.57 3.24
CA SER A 135 11.44 -3.72 3.74
C SER A 135 11.29 -4.94 2.86
N LEU A 136 12.35 -5.71 2.74
CA LEU A 136 12.41 -6.96 2.00
C LEU A 136 12.66 -8.12 2.96
N HIS A 137 11.58 -8.81 3.39
CA HIS A 137 11.68 -9.98 4.24
C HIS A 137 11.57 -11.29 3.46
N PHE A 138 10.90 -11.30 2.32
CA PHE A 138 10.67 -12.51 1.52
C PHE A 138 11.31 -12.39 0.15
N SER A 139 11.97 -13.47 -0.26
CA SER A 139 12.44 -13.64 -1.63
C SER A 139 11.27 -13.81 -2.60
N LYS A 140 11.50 -13.58 -3.89
CA LYS A 140 10.52 -13.84 -4.95
C LYS A 140 10.02 -15.29 -4.98
N GLU A 141 10.81 -16.23 -4.42
CA GLU A 141 10.44 -17.64 -4.27
C GLU A 141 9.48 -17.86 -3.07
N GLY A 142 9.14 -16.81 -2.31
CA GLY A 142 8.29 -16.89 -1.12
C GLY A 142 8.99 -17.51 0.10
N ILE A 143 10.32 -17.55 0.11
CA ILE A 143 11.14 -18.00 1.24
C ILE A 143 11.66 -16.76 1.99
N PRO A 144 11.48 -16.68 3.32
CA PRO A 144 11.93 -15.51 4.07
C PRO A 144 13.47 -15.47 4.21
N TYR A 145 14.03 -14.25 4.17
CA TYR A 145 15.43 -13.98 4.45
C TYR A 145 15.77 -13.98 5.95
N ASP A 146 14.75 -13.76 6.78
CA ASP A 146 14.88 -13.56 8.24
C ASP A 146 14.11 -14.59 9.09
N GLY A 147 13.58 -15.64 8.46
CA GLY A 147 12.72 -16.62 9.13
C GLY A 147 13.49 -17.60 10.02
N SER A 148 14.35 -18.42 9.43
CA SER A 148 15.18 -19.40 10.13
C SER A 148 16.45 -19.72 9.36
N GLN A 149 17.43 -20.35 10.04
CA GLN A 149 18.66 -20.83 9.38
C GLN A 149 18.34 -21.84 8.27
N GLU A 150 17.37 -22.74 8.50
CA GLU A 150 16.95 -23.75 7.54
C GLU A 150 16.35 -23.12 6.27
N GLU A 151 15.55 -22.08 6.42
CA GLU A 151 14.97 -21.34 5.27
C GLU A 151 16.06 -20.58 4.50
N ALA A 152 17.02 -19.96 5.20
CA ALA A 152 18.17 -19.33 4.57
C ALA A 152 19.03 -20.36 3.82
N ASP A 153 19.35 -21.52 4.42
CA ASP A 153 20.11 -22.59 3.79
C ASP A 153 19.38 -23.17 2.55
N GLN A 154 18.05 -23.29 2.63
CA GLN A 154 17.22 -23.68 1.50
C GLN A 154 17.37 -22.69 0.34
N LEU A 155 17.26 -21.39 0.61
CA LEU A 155 17.35 -20.34 -0.41
C LEU A 155 18.78 -20.22 -0.97
N ILE A 156 19.82 -20.35 -0.14
CA ILE A 156 21.22 -20.40 -0.56
C ILE A 156 21.45 -21.58 -1.53
N LYS A 157 20.93 -22.75 -1.19
CA LYS A 157 21.03 -23.94 -2.06
C LYS A 157 20.28 -23.73 -3.37
N LEU A 158 19.07 -23.18 -3.32
CA LEU A 158 18.24 -22.91 -4.50
C LEU A 158 18.93 -21.95 -5.46
N ARG A 159 19.59 -20.93 -4.96
CA ARG A 159 20.32 -19.91 -5.74
C ARG A 159 21.74 -20.31 -6.12
N GLY A 160 22.22 -21.47 -5.67
CA GLY A 160 23.53 -21.99 -6.05
C GLY A 160 24.72 -21.42 -5.26
N GLY A 161 24.48 -20.92 -4.03
CA GLY A 161 25.53 -20.49 -3.10
C GLY A 161 25.29 -19.14 -2.45
N VAL A 162 26.13 -18.81 -1.46
CA VAL A 162 26.00 -17.60 -0.63
C VAL A 162 26.09 -16.31 -1.46
N GLU A 163 26.97 -16.25 -2.44
CA GLU A 163 27.13 -15.05 -3.28
C GLU A 163 25.87 -14.77 -4.11
N ASN A 164 25.28 -15.80 -4.72
CA ASN A 164 24.04 -15.66 -5.48
C ASN A 164 22.84 -15.38 -4.56
N TYR A 165 22.84 -15.89 -3.33
CA TYR A 165 21.84 -15.53 -2.32
C TYR A 165 21.87 -14.02 -2.03
N TRP A 166 23.04 -13.44 -1.78
CA TRP A 166 23.22 -12.01 -1.58
C TRP A 166 22.91 -11.20 -2.84
N LEU A 167 23.35 -11.67 -4.01
CA LEU A 167 23.07 -10.99 -5.27
C LEU A 167 21.56 -10.92 -5.52
N GLY A 168 20.84 -12.02 -5.32
CA GLY A 168 19.39 -12.05 -5.45
C GLY A 168 18.70 -11.09 -4.49
N TYR A 169 19.13 -11.00 -3.23
CA TYR A 169 18.64 -10.03 -2.27
C TYR A 169 18.85 -8.58 -2.72
N ILE A 170 20.05 -8.26 -3.19
CA ILE A 170 20.38 -6.90 -3.67
C ILE A 170 19.54 -6.55 -4.91
N GLU A 171 19.36 -7.49 -5.86
CA GLU A 171 18.53 -7.26 -7.05
C GLU A 171 17.05 -7.01 -6.69
N GLU A 172 16.52 -7.74 -5.73
CA GLU A 172 15.16 -7.56 -5.24
C GLU A 172 15.00 -6.25 -4.46
N LEU A 173 16.03 -5.78 -3.73
CA LEU A 173 16.04 -4.43 -3.15
C LEU A 173 16.08 -3.33 -4.22
N ILE A 174 16.85 -3.50 -5.29
CA ILE A 174 16.87 -2.58 -6.43
C ILE A 174 15.48 -2.49 -7.05
N GLU A 175 14.83 -3.64 -7.27
CA GLU A 175 13.45 -3.68 -7.78
C GLU A 175 12.48 -2.97 -6.82
N MET A 176 12.58 -3.24 -5.51
CA MET A 176 11.77 -2.56 -4.49
C MET A 176 11.92 -1.05 -4.56
N VAL A 177 13.16 -0.55 -4.57
CA VAL A 177 13.42 0.90 -4.59
C VAL A 177 12.91 1.51 -5.89
N ASP A 178 13.18 0.90 -7.06
CA ASP A 178 12.72 1.41 -8.35
C ASP A 178 11.20 1.47 -8.48
N CYS A 179 10.50 0.47 -7.94
CA CYS A 179 9.05 0.38 -8.06
C CYS A 179 8.27 1.09 -6.94
N SER A 180 8.88 1.31 -5.75
CA SER A 180 8.17 1.80 -4.57
C SER A 180 8.67 3.13 -4.00
N TRP A 181 9.69 3.77 -4.57
CA TRP A 181 10.28 5.01 -4.04
C TRP A 181 9.26 6.13 -3.77
N GLU A 182 8.14 6.18 -4.52
CA GLU A 182 7.07 7.14 -4.29
C GLU A 182 6.24 6.84 -3.03
N MET A 183 6.28 5.60 -2.54
CA MET A 183 5.50 5.12 -1.41
C MET A 183 6.28 5.11 -0.11
N ILE A 184 7.62 5.00 -0.18
CA ILE A 184 8.49 4.83 0.98
C ILE A 184 9.33 6.08 1.24
N GLN A 185 9.70 6.32 2.48
CA GLN A 185 10.63 7.37 2.90
C GLN A 185 11.94 6.78 3.41
N ILE A 186 11.92 5.55 3.86
CA ILE A 186 13.05 4.87 4.49
C ILE A 186 13.22 3.49 3.85
N VAL A 187 14.46 3.08 3.56
CA VAL A 187 14.79 1.70 3.19
C VAL A 187 15.22 0.96 4.44
N GLY A 188 14.46 -0.08 4.81
CA GLY A 188 14.65 -0.86 6.02
C GLY A 188 15.88 -1.79 5.95
N HIS A 189 16.50 -2.08 7.09
CA HIS A 189 17.56 -3.07 7.36
C HIS A 189 18.27 -3.65 6.11
N LEU A 190 18.98 -2.80 5.38
CA LEU A 190 19.47 -3.00 4.01
C LEU A 190 20.30 -4.29 3.78
N ASP A 191 20.88 -4.86 4.80
CA ASP A 191 21.70 -6.08 4.75
C ASP A 191 21.16 -7.20 5.66
N LEU A 192 19.84 -7.37 5.67
CA LEU A 192 19.12 -8.36 6.47
C LEU A 192 19.66 -9.80 6.34
N PRO A 193 20.14 -10.28 5.17
CA PRO A 193 20.70 -11.63 5.01
C PRO A 193 21.85 -11.98 5.96
N LYS A 194 22.55 -10.98 6.51
CA LYS A 194 23.65 -11.25 7.48
C LYS A 194 23.20 -11.90 8.79
N LEU A 195 21.88 -11.97 9.01
CA LEU A 195 21.30 -12.68 10.14
C LEU A 195 21.65 -14.18 10.10
N PHE A 196 21.65 -14.79 8.92
CA PHE A 196 21.85 -16.22 8.72
C PHE A 196 22.97 -16.58 7.75
N ALA A 197 23.54 -15.62 7.02
CA ALA A 197 24.61 -15.85 6.07
C ALA A 197 25.76 -14.84 6.29
N PRO A 198 27.03 -15.27 6.15
CA PRO A 198 28.16 -14.36 6.28
C PRO A 198 28.08 -13.26 5.23
N ILE A 199 28.51 -12.05 5.60
CA ILE A 199 28.64 -10.94 4.65
C ILE A 199 29.79 -11.26 3.69
N PRO A 200 29.56 -11.26 2.36
CA PRO A 200 30.62 -11.46 1.37
C PRO A 200 31.71 -10.40 1.49
N GLN A 201 32.98 -10.82 1.28
CA GLN A 201 34.15 -9.92 1.36
C GLN A 201 33.99 -8.69 0.45
N ALA A 202 33.38 -8.85 -0.71
CA ALA A 202 33.11 -7.76 -1.65
C ALA A 202 32.23 -6.64 -1.04
N LEU A 203 31.33 -6.94 -0.11
CA LEU A 203 30.51 -5.95 0.59
C LEU A 203 31.26 -5.32 1.78
N LEU A 204 32.22 -6.02 2.36
CA LEU A 204 33.12 -5.44 3.37
C LEU A 204 34.11 -4.45 2.75
N GLU A 205 34.53 -4.71 1.50
CA GLU A 205 35.41 -3.88 0.70
C GLU A 205 34.66 -3.06 -0.36
N LEU A 206 33.49 -2.54 -0.01
CA LEU A 206 32.50 -2.01 -0.93
C LEU A 206 33.04 -0.92 -1.88
N ASP A 207 33.94 -0.07 -1.42
CA ASP A 207 34.50 1.05 -2.22
C ASP A 207 35.61 0.61 -3.20
N THR A 208 36.28 -0.48 -2.92
CA THR A 208 37.47 -0.92 -3.68
C THR A 208 37.24 -2.17 -4.52
N SER A 209 36.20 -2.94 -4.23
CA SER A 209 35.91 -4.19 -4.92
C SER A 209 35.18 -3.96 -6.24
N ASP A 210 35.69 -4.61 -7.32
CA ASP A 210 35.02 -4.67 -8.63
C ASP A 210 34.08 -5.88 -8.77
N HIS A 211 33.90 -6.66 -7.71
CA HIS A 211 33.00 -7.79 -7.70
C HIS A 211 31.56 -7.37 -7.96
N ILE A 212 30.77 -8.23 -8.61
CA ILE A 212 29.38 -7.92 -8.98
C ILE A 212 28.54 -7.47 -7.78
N LEU A 213 28.68 -8.11 -6.62
CA LEU A 213 27.97 -7.74 -5.39
C LEU A 213 28.25 -6.30 -4.97
N ALA A 214 29.52 -5.88 -4.97
CA ALA A 214 29.92 -4.52 -4.62
C ALA A 214 29.34 -3.50 -5.63
N ARG A 215 29.43 -3.81 -6.93
CA ARG A 215 28.87 -2.93 -7.98
C ARG A 215 27.37 -2.76 -7.85
N ARG A 216 26.63 -3.87 -7.60
CA ARG A 216 25.18 -3.81 -7.45
C ARG A 216 24.74 -3.10 -6.16
N MET A 217 25.45 -3.30 -5.06
CA MET A 217 25.19 -2.56 -3.82
C MET A 217 25.49 -1.05 -3.98
N ARG A 218 26.59 -0.67 -4.64
CA ARG A 218 26.85 0.74 -4.95
C ARG A 218 25.74 1.36 -5.82
N PHE A 219 25.29 0.64 -6.85
CA PHE A 219 24.19 1.07 -7.70
C PHE A 219 22.89 1.27 -6.90
N LEU A 220 22.56 0.35 -5.99
CA LEU A 220 21.40 0.48 -5.08
C LEU A 220 21.54 1.76 -4.22
N LEU A 221 22.70 2.01 -3.64
CA LEU A 221 22.92 3.21 -2.82
C LEU A 221 22.82 4.49 -3.66
N GLU A 222 23.30 4.49 -4.90
CA GLU A 222 23.14 5.61 -5.83
C GLU A 222 21.68 5.88 -6.15
N MET A 223 20.85 4.84 -6.36
CA MET A 223 19.39 4.98 -6.53
C MET A 223 18.72 5.54 -5.27
N ILE A 224 19.07 5.04 -4.08
CA ILE A 224 18.54 5.54 -2.81
C ILE A 224 18.85 7.03 -2.64
N SER A 225 20.07 7.46 -3.00
CA SER A 225 20.46 8.87 -2.99
C SER A 225 19.67 9.69 -4.03
N GLU A 226 19.55 9.20 -5.26
CA GLU A 226 18.81 9.88 -6.33
C GLU A 226 17.32 10.08 -5.99
N TYR A 227 16.71 9.08 -5.37
CA TYR A 227 15.31 9.15 -4.95
C TYR A 227 15.10 9.88 -3.61
N ASN A 228 16.17 10.40 -2.98
CA ASN A 228 16.15 11.09 -1.69
C ASN A 228 15.50 10.26 -0.57
N LEU A 229 15.77 8.98 -0.54
CA LEU A 229 15.32 8.09 0.52
C LEU A 229 16.33 8.07 1.66
N ALA A 230 15.87 7.77 2.88
CA ALA A 230 16.73 7.55 4.04
C ALA A 230 17.08 6.06 4.18
N LEU A 231 18.21 5.76 4.81
CA LEU A 231 18.54 4.42 5.29
C LEU A 231 18.13 4.24 6.74
N ASP A 232 17.61 3.07 7.03
CA ASP A 232 17.34 2.62 8.39
C ASP A 232 18.65 2.16 9.07
N VAL A 233 19.06 2.87 10.12
CA VAL A 233 20.06 2.35 11.07
C VAL A 233 19.30 1.57 12.13
N ASN A 234 19.16 0.28 11.91
CA ASN A 234 18.31 -0.62 12.68
C ASN A 234 19.11 -1.38 13.74
N LEU A 235 18.65 -1.31 14.98
CA LEU A 235 19.36 -1.84 16.14
C LEU A 235 18.94 -3.28 16.53
N ALA A 236 17.90 -3.84 15.90
CA ALA A 236 17.39 -5.17 16.22
C ALA A 236 18.45 -6.27 16.06
N GLY A 237 19.34 -6.10 15.09
CA GLY A 237 20.41 -7.06 14.82
C GLY A 237 21.38 -7.25 16.01
N ILE A 238 21.47 -6.27 16.92
CA ILE A 238 22.30 -6.41 18.13
C ILE A 238 21.74 -7.53 19.02
N ASN A 239 20.43 -7.52 19.24
CA ASN A 239 19.76 -8.57 20.03
C ASN A 239 19.78 -9.93 19.31
N LYS A 240 19.80 -9.93 17.98
CA LYS A 240 19.87 -11.12 17.13
C LYS A 240 21.31 -11.64 16.95
N GLY A 241 22.32 -10.91 17.45
CA GLY A 241 23.74 -11.32 17.39
C GLY A 241 24.47 -11.00 16.08
N CYS A 242 23.83 -10.34 15.10
CA CYS A 242 24.42 -9.99 13.81
C CYS A 242 24.86 -8.52 13.68
N GLY A 243 24.74 -7.72 14.77
CA GLY A 243 25.17 -6.31 14.81
C GLY A 243 24.14 -5.36 14.22
N ILE A 244 24.53 -4.09 14.08
CA ILE A 244 23.65 -3.02 13.57
C ILE A 244 23.46 -3.18 12.06
N TYR A 245 22.22 -2.97 11.56
CA TYR A 245 21.95 -2.81 10.12
C TYR A 245 22.03 -1.34 9.72
N PRO A 246 22.59 -1.00 8.54
CA PRO A 246 23.46 -1.86 7.74
C PRO A 246 24.87 -1.97 8.34
N HIS A 247 25.69 -2.86 7.76
CA HIS A 247 27.11 -2.98 8.10
C HIS A 247 27.85 -1.67 7.88
N GLN A 248 28.91 -1.42 8.65
CA GLN A 248 29.68 -0.17 8.62
C GLN A 248 30.17 0.22 7.23
N SER A 249 30.65 -0.71 6.41
CA SER A 249 31.10 -0.45 5.04
C SER A 249 30.01 0.14 4.15
N ILE A 250 28.80 -0.39 4.26
CA ILE A 250 27.61 0.09 3.52
C ILE A 250 27.24 1.48 4.02
N LEU A 251 27.21 1.69 5.33
CA LEU A 251 26.85 2.98 5.91
C LEU A 251 27.90 4.07 5.60
N GLN A 252 29.20 3.72 5.53
CA GLN A 252 30.27 4.63 5.09
C GLN A 252 30.05 5.08 3.64
N ARG A 253 29.74 4.14 2.74
CA ARG A 253 29.43 4.49 1.35
C ARG A 253 28.18 5.33 1.23
N ALA A 254 27.13 5.02 1.99
CA ALA A 254 25.92 5.83 2.07
C ALA A 254 26.22 7.27 2.53
N LYS A 255 27.12 7.43 3.50
CA LYS A 255 27.56 8.76 3.98
C LYS A 255 28.32 9.55 2.90
N GLN A 256 29.13 8.89 2.07
CA GLN A 256 29.84 9.55 0.95
C GLN A 256 28.85 10.05 -0.12
N LEU A 257 27.70 9.38 -0.28
CA LEU A 257 26.60 9.76 -1.17
C LEU A 257 25.60 10.73 -0.54
N ASP A 258 25.89 11.23 0.69
CA ASP A 258 25.01 12.08 1.48
C ASP A 258 23.59 11.51 1.72
N ILE A 259 23.44 10.18 1.67
CA ILE A 259 22.19 9.53 1.98
C ILE A 259 21.87 9.78 3.46
N PRO A 260 20.69 10.34 3.79
CA PRO A 260 20.31 10.55 5.17
C PRO A 260 19.99 9.23 5.86
N ILE A 261 20.03 9.23 7.19
CA ILE A 261 19.68 8.07 8.00
C ILE A 261 18.46 8.34 8.89
N SER A 262 17.73 7.29 9.19
CA SER A 262 16.77 7.19 10.29
C SER A 262 17.31 6.20 11.32
N LEU A 263 16.90 6.32 12.58
CA LEU A 263 17.34 5.43 13.66
C LEU A 263 16.14 4.74 14.26
N GLY A 264 16.23 3.44 14.48
CA GLY A 264 15.15 2.68 15.10
C GLY A 264 15.63 1.42 15.83
N THR A 265 14.83 0.98 16.79
CA THR A 265 15.12 -0.22 17.58
C THR A 265 14.52 -1.48 17.02
N ASP A 266 13.51 -1.35 16.19
CA ASP A 266 12.72 -2.46 15.68
C ASP A 266 12.27 -3.40 16.83
N THR A 267 11.64 -2.77 17.83
CA THR A 267 11.29 -3.36 19.11
C THR A 267 9.97 -4.09 19.03
N HIS A 268 9.95 -5.37 19.45
CA HIS A 268 8.75 -6.21 19.47
C HIS A 268 8.24 -6.50 20.88
N SER A 269 8.87 -5.94 21.89
CA SER A 269 8.51 -6.15 23.29
C SER A 269 8.85 -4.95 24.17
N ILE A 270 8.07 -4.75 25.23
CA ILE A 270 8.25 -3.66 26.20
C ILE A 270 9.62 -3.71 26.88
N GLN A 271 10.20 -4.90 27.04
CA GLN A 271 11.51 -5.07 27.69
C GLN A 271 12.64 -4.48 26.85
N ASN A 272 12.47 -4.45 25.52
CA ASN A 272 13.50 -3.96 24.60
C ASN A 272 13.31 -2.49 24.23
N LEU A 273 12.32 -1.82 24.80
CA LEU A 273 12.01 -0.42 24.50
C LEU A 273 13.20 0.51 24.80
N GLY A 274 13.72 1.17 23.74
CA GLY A 274 14.86 2.07 23.80
C GLY A 274 16.23 1.39 23.96
N ASN A 275 16.30 0.06 23.87
CA ASN A 275 17.57 -0.66 23.97
C ASN A 275 18.53 -0.27 22.84
N HIS A 276 19.83 -0.15 23.21
CA HIS A 276 20.94 0.08 22.27
C HIS A 276 20.96 1.44 21.54
N PHE A 277 20.10 2.39 21.86
CA PHE A 277 20.13 3.70 21.22
C PHE A 277 21.48 4.39 21.27
N GLU A 278 22.14 4.41 22.44
CA GLU A 278 23.48 5.00 22.58
C GLU A 278 24.51 4.35 21.63
N ARG A 279 24.40 3.04 21.43
CA ARG A 279 25.26 2.32 20.48
C ARG A 279 24.98 2.72 19.04
N GLY A 280 23.71 2.88 18.69
CA GLY A 280 23.28 3.34 17.35
C GLY A 280 23.76 4.75 17.04
N ILE A 281 23.61 5.68 18.02
CA ILE A 281 24.12 7.04 17.90
C ILE A 281 25.63 7.04 17.69
N LYS A 282 26.33 6.35 18.58
CA LYS A 282 27.80 6.26 18.53
C LYS A 282 28.25 5.71 17.18
N PHE A 283 27.64 4.64 16.72
CA PHE A 283 27.93 4.00 15.42
C PHE A 283 27.73 4.98 14.26
N ALA A 284 26.59 5.64 14.17
CA ALA A 284 26.31 6.61 13.13
C ALA A 284 27.27 7.81 13.19
N TYR A 285 27.59 8.29 14.40
CA TYR A 285 28.52 9.38 14.62
C TYR A 285 29.95 9.04 14.20
N GLU A 286 30.43 7.83 14.50
CA GLU A 286 31.77 7.31 14.10
C GLU A 286 31.89 7.20 12.59
N VAL A 287 30.81 6.88 11.87
CA VAL A 287 30.77 6.90 10.40
C VAL A 287 30.78 8.33 9.84
N GLY A 288 30.46 9.34 10.65
CA GLY A 288 30.52 10.75 10.26
C GLY A 288 29.16 11.44 10.10
N TYR A 289 28.06 10.77 10.43
CA TYR A 289 26.75 11.39 10.47
C TYR A 289 26.66 12.39 11.64
N LYS A 290 26.02 13.53 11.38
CA LYS A 290 25.77 14.57 12.40
C LYS A 290 24.28 14.74 12.67
N HIS A 291 23.44 14.17 11.81
CA HIS A 291 21.99 14.28 11.86
C HIS A 291 21.35 12.96 11.44
N TYR A 292 20.14 12.74 11.90
CA TYR A 292 19.22 11.72 11.39
C TYR A 292 17.90 12.39 11.00
N LEU A 293 17.06 11.70 10.23
CA LEU A 293 15.73 12.15 9.87
C LEU A 293 14.68 11.56 10.80
N SER A 294 13.73 12.39 11.15
CA SER A 294 12.44 12.05 11.70
C SER A 294 11.38 12.50 10.71
N PHE A 295 10.20 11.89 10.74
CA PHE A 295 9.16 12.18 9.78
C PHE A 295 7.87 12.59 10.49
N SER A 296 7.07 13.44 9.84
CA SER A 296 5.73 13.78 10.26
C SER A 296 4.86 13.96 9.01
N LYS A 297 3.81 13.16 8.85
CA LYS A 297 2.97 13.13 7.65
C LYS A 297 3.80 13.04 6.36
N THR A 298 4.74 12.09 6.33
CA THR A 298 5.72 11.85 5.26
C THR A 298 6.70 12.98 4.96
N ILE A 299 6.70 14.06 5.73
CA ILE A 299 7.64 15.18 5.60
C ILE A 299 8.86 14.91 6.46
N PRO A 300 10.09 14.91 5.91
CA PRO A 300 11.31 14.71 6.69
C PRO A 300 11.65 15.91 7.56
N GLU A 301 12.00 15.64 8.81
CA GLU A 301 12.52 16.62 9.76
C GLU A 301 13.95 16.25 10.13
N LYS A 302 14.92 17.14 9.91
CA LYS A 302 16.32 16.90 10.23
C LYS A 302 16.55 17.08 11.74
N ARG A 303 17.10 16.06 12.38
CA ARG A 303 17.40 16.04 13.82
C ARG A 303 18.90 15.87 14.05
N PRO A 304 19.53 16.67 14.93
CA PRO A 304 20.95 16.50 15.22
C PRO A 304 21.20 15.21 16.01
N LEU A 305 22.27 14.51 15.65
CA LEU A 305 22.89 13.50 16.51
C LEU A 305 23.69 14.28 17.56
N ARG A 306 23.21 14.38 18.77
CA ARG A 306 23.92 15.10 19.83
C ARG A 306 25.02 14.23 20.43
N ASN A 307 26.26 14.66 20.22
CA ASN A 307 27.31 14.47 21.22
C ASN A 307 27.39 15.80 21.99
N SER A 308 27.48 15.76 23.29
CA SER A 308 27.46 16.93 24.16
C SER A 308 28.33 18.07 23.61
N GLY A 309 27.74 19.16 23.15
CA GLY A 309 28.47 20.37 22.79
C GLY A 309 28.01 21.16 21.56
N PHE A 310 27.00 20.73 20.80
CA PHE A 310 26.56 21.45 19.61
C PHE A 310 25.34 22.36 19.89
N LYS A 311 25.46 23.65 19.51
CA LYS A 311 24.36 24.61 19.52
C LYS A 311 23.37 24.30 18.40
N GLU A 312 22.08 24.44 18.70
CA GLU A 312 20.98 24.34 17.74
C GLU A 312 21.14 25.30 16.59
N GLU A 313 21.38 24.82 15.38
CA GLU A 313 21.05 25.57 14.17
C GLU A 313 19.64 25.19 13.71
N LYS A 314 18.74 26.17 13.77
CA LYS A 314 17.39 26.05 13.17
C LYS A 314 17.52 26.11 11.66
N TYR A 315 17.50 24.96 11.01
CA TYR A 315 17.31 24.92 9.56
C TYR A 315 15.81 24.86 9.23
N LYS A 316 15.35 25.88 8.51
CA LYS A 316 14.10 25.81 7.75
C LYS A 316 14.31 24.80 6.62
N VAL A 317 13.82 23.59 6.76
CA VAL A 317 13.69 22.65 5.65
C VAL A 317 12.58 23.20 4.76
N MET A 318 12.92 23.64 3.55
CA MET A 318 11.93 24.03 2.55
C MET A 318 10.99 22.85 2.27
N ASN A 319 9.74 23.14 2.06
CA ASN A 319 8.67 22.23 1.63
C ASN A 319 8.94 21.67 0.21
N LEU A 320 10.00 20.89 0.06
CA LEU A 320 10.40 20.30 -1.22
C LEU A 320 9.65 18.98 -1.52
N GLY A 321 9.09 18.32 -0.49
CA GLY A 321 8.51 16.99 -0.66
C GLY A 321 7.24 16.97 -1.52
N ILE A 322 6.34 17.92 -1.36
CA ILE A 322 5.05 17.93 -2.11
C ILE A 322 5.22 18.58 -3.49
N GLU A 323 6.03 19.63 -3.61
CA GLU A 323 6.28 20.27 -4.91
C GLU A 323 7.17 19.40 -5.82
N MET A 324 8.16 18.68 -5.28
CA MET A 324 8.98 17.75 -6.09
C MET A 324 8.22 16.51 -6.52
N LEU A 325 7.29 15.98 -5.70
CA LEU A 325 6.37 14.92 -6.11
C LEU A 325 5.48 15.39 -7.27
N ASN A 326 4.95 16.61 -7.21
CA ASN A 326 4.13 17.17 -8.27
C ASN A 326 4.94 17.51 -9.54
N LEU A 327 6.14 18.06 -9.42
CA LEU A 327 6.99 18.40 -10.57
C LEU A 327 7.55 17.15 -11.29
N ARG A 328 7.94 16.10 -10.56
CA ARG A 328 8.40 14.83 -11.16
C ARG A 328 7.28 14.00 -11.78
N PHE A 329 6.06 14.09 -11.23
CA PHE A 329 4.87 13.50 -11.83
C PHE A 329 4.50 14.18 -13.15
N GLU A 330 4.65 15.50 -13.26
CA GLU A 330 4.42 16.27 -14.49
C GLU A 330 5.48 15.96 -15.55
N ASP A 331 6.75 15.84 -15.18
CA ASP A 331 7.85 15.56 -16.11
C ASP A 331 7.79 14.16 -16.74
N ARG A 332 7.40 13.12 -15.97
CA ARG A 332 7.17 11.77 -16.51
C ARG A 332 5.89 11.65 -17.36
N LYS A 333 4.83 12.40 -17.02
CA LYS A 333 3.63 12.50 -17.86
C LYS A 333 3.92 13.13 -19.22
N GLN A 334 4.81 14.09 -19.31
CA GLN A 334 5.14 14.75 -20.58
C GLN A 334 5.91 13.84 -21.55
N ARG A 335 6.61 12.80 -21.10
CA ARG A 335 7.45 11.96 -21.96
C ARG A 335 6.76 10.72 -22.56
N ARG A 336 5.55 10.30 -22.15
CA ARG A 336 4.95 9.02 -22.61
C ARG A 336 3.46 8.98 -22.92
N ILE A 337 2.70 10.07 -22.85
CA ILE A 337 1.27 10.03 -23.18
C ILE A 337 0.97 11.04 -24.27
N PRO A 338 0.50 10.62 -25.47
CA PRO A 338 -0.15 11.54 -26.39
C PRO A 338 -1.37 12.14 -25.66
N LYS A 339 -1.42 13.46 -25.56
CA LYS A 339 -2.58 14.20 -25.01
C LYS A 339 -3.81 13.97 -25.88
N PHE A 340 -4.54 12.88 -25.66
CA PHE A 340 -5.89 12.67 -26.16
C PHE A 340 -6.74 12.13 -25.01
N SER A 341 -7.47 12.98 -24.30
CA SER A 341 -8.45 12.53 -23.33
C SER A 341 -9.78 12.32 -24.04
N PHE A 342 -10.16 11.07 -24.25
CA PHE A 342 -11.51 10.68 -24.65
C PHE A 342 -12.57 11.26 -23.68
N GLY A 343 -12.22 11.38 -22.39
CA GLY A 343 -13.06 11.95 -21.35
C GLY A 343 -13.50 13.40 -21.60
N GLY A 344 -12.67 14.20 -22.28
CA GLY A 344 -13.05 15.59 -22.62
C GLY A 344 -14.21 15.67 -23.60
N GLU A 345 -14.23 14.82 -24.62
CA GLU A 345 -15.29 14.82 -25.64
C GLU A 345 -16.56 14.13 -25.17
N PHE A 346 -16.42 13.06 -24.39
CA PHE A 346 -17.55 12.42 -23.73
C PHE A 346 -18.23 13.39 -22.76
N ARG A 347 -17.46 14.14 -21.99
CA ARG A 347 -17.97 15.24 -21.15
C ARG A 347 -18.69 16.30 -21.98
N THR A 348 -18.07 16.76 -23.07
CA THR A 348 -18.66 17.78 -23.96
C THR A 348 -19.96 17.27 -24.58
N PHE A 349 -20.01 16.00 -24.99
CA PHE A 349 -21.25 15.39 -25.50
C PHE A 349 -22.34 15.37 -24.41
N LEU A 350 -22.04 14.87 -23.22
CA LEU A 350 -22.99 14.83 -22.11
C LEU A 350 -23.41 16.24 -21.67
N GLU A 351 -22.49 17.22 -21.69
CA GLU A 351 -22.78 18.62 -21.38
C GLU A 351 -23.69 19.29 -22.41
N HIS A 352 -23.54 19.00 -23.70
CA HIS A 352 -24.43 19.51 -24.76
C HIS A 352 -25.82 18.86 -24.74
N HIS A 353 -25.94 17.67 -24.19
CA HIS A 353 -27.19 16.92 -24.09
C HIS A 353 -27.81 16.93 -22.69
N LYS A 354 -27.35 17.82 -21.80
CA LYS A 354 -27.83 17.99 -20.43
C LYS A 354 -29.36 18.11 -20.29
N ASN A 355 -30.01 18.67 -21.27
CA ASN A 355 -31.46 18.96 -21.24
C ASN A 355 -32.27 17.91 -22.00
N ALA A 356 -31.62 16.87 -22.55
CA ALA A 356 -32.35 15.79 -23.19
C ALA A 356 -32.87 14.84 -22.10
N THR A 357 -34.09 15.06 -21.66
CA THR A 357 -34.82 14.13 -20.77
C THR A 357 -35.10 12.78 -21.43
N SER A 358 -34.80 12.64 -22.72
CA SER A 358 -34.78 11.40 -23.48
C SER A 358 -33.76 11.54 -24.61
N LEU A 359 -33.18 10.42 -25.06
CA LEU A 359 -32.35 10.33 -26.27
C LEU A 359 -33.16 10.62 -27.55
N GLY A 360 -34.40 11.13 -27.39
CA GLY A 360 -35.36 11.31 -28.47
C GLY A 360 -35.81 9.98 -29.06
N ASP A 361 -36.00 9.93 -30.39
CA ASP A 361 -36.42 8.73 -31.12
C ASP A 361 -35.26 7.72 -31.37
N PHE A 362 -34.08 7.95 -30.76
CA PHE A 362 -32.91 7.06 -30.94
C PHE A 362 -32.90 6.00 -29.85
N GLU A 363 -32.89 4.74 -30.24
CA GLU A 363 -32.71 3.60 -29.32
C GLU A 363 -31.29 3.56 -28.74
N ALA A 364 -30.29 3.96 -29.52
CA ALA A 364 -28.90 4.02 -29.09
C ALA A 364 -28.08 5.04 -29.89
N ILE A 365 -27.13 5.71 -29.24
CA ILE A 365 -26.17 6.63 -29.85
C ILE A 365 -24.76 6.07 -29.67
N ARG A 366 -24.03 5.93 -30.77
CA ARG A 366 -22.62 5.52 -30.75
C ARG A 366 -21.70 6.66 -31.12
N ILE A 367 -20.82 7.03 -30.20
CA ILE A 367 -19.81 8.08 -30.38
C ILE A 367 -18.48 7.40 -30.70
N ARG A 368 -17.81 7.82 -31.78
CA ARG A 368 -16.50 7.27 -32.17
C ARG A 368 -15.47 8.38 -32.37
N LYS A 369 -14.22 8.09 -31.94
CA LYS A 369 -13.04 8.90 -32.28
C LYS A 369 -11.83 7.99 -32.41
N GLY A 370 -11.33 7.84 -33.66
CA GLY A 370 -10.28 6.88 -33.97
C GLY A 370 -10.72 5.45 -33.61
N ASN A 371 -9.91 4.76 -32.81
CA ASN A 371 -10.19 3.39 -32.36
C ASN A 371 -11.05 3.33 -31.07
N LYS A 372 -11.46 4.47 -30.52
CA LYS A 372 -12.27 4.54 -29.30
C LYS A 372 -13.74 4.71 -29.63
N SER A 373 -14.61 4.05 -28.89
CA SER A 373 -16.07 4.17 -29.03
C SER A 373 -16.79 4.07 -27.69
N VAL A 374 -17.93 4.78 -27.60
CA VAL A 374 -18.87 4.69 -26.48
C VAL A 374 -20.27 4.56 -27.05
N THR A 375 -21.08 3.67 -26.48
CA THR A 375 -22.48 3.49 -26.86
C THR A 375 -23.38 3.80 -25.67
N ILE A 376 -24.36 4.68 -25.87
CA ILE A 376 -25.38 5.07 -24.89
C ILE A 376 -26.75 4.66 -25.43
N SER A 377 -27.63 4.15 -24.59
CA SER A 377 -29.00 3.76 -24.95
C SER A 377 -30.01 4.13 -23.86
N ASN A 378 -31.25 4.38 -24.27
CA ASN A 378 -32.42 4.53 -23.40
C ASN A 378 -33.20 3.21 -23.27
N SER A 379 -32.78 2.15 -23.95
CA SER A 379 -33.40 0.83 -23.91
C SER A 379 -32.47 -0.21 -23.28
N VAL A 380 -33.08 -1.14 -22.57
CA VAL A 380 -32.37 -2.30 -22.00
C VAL A 380 -32.11 -3.31 -23.12
N PRO A 381 -30.87 -3.80 -23.32
CA PRO A 381 -30.60 -4.89 -24.27
C PRO A 381 -31.45 -6.12 -23.93
N GLU A 382 -32.12 -6.70 -24.93
CA GLU A 382 -33.06 -7.83 -24.75
C GLU A 382 -32.41 -9.13 -24.19
N ASN A 383 -31.08 -9.22 -24.07
CA ASN A 383 -30.35 -10.43 -23.68
C ASN A 383 -29.58 -10.29 -22.35
N SER A 384 -30.14 -9.60 -21.36
CA SER A 384 -29.41 -9.36 -20.10
C SER A 384 -29.57 -10.46 -19.02
N SER A 385 -30.40 -11.48 -19.20
CA SER A 385 -30.55 -12.60 -18.28
C SER A 385 -29.69 -13.80 -18.69
N SER A 386 -28.40 -13.79 -18.42
CA SER A 386 -27.56 -14.98 -18.52
C SER A 386 -27.31 -15.53 -17.11
N LYS A 387 -27.62 -16.82 -16.91
CA LYS A 387 -27.21 -17.53 -15.70
C LYS A 387 -25.71 -17.79 -15.78
N THR A 388 -24.96 -17.33 -14.79
CA THR A 388 -23.50 -17.37 -14.78
C THR A 388 -22.98 -17.88 -13.45
N SER A 389 -21.85 -18.57 -13.50
CA SER A 389 -21.12 -19.02 -12.30
C SER A 389 -20.26 -17.89 -11.75
N GLY A 390 -20.22 -17.74 -10.44
CA GLY A 390 -19.41 -16.70 -9.83
C GLY A 390 -19.67 -16.50 -8.34
N LEU A 391 -19.31 -15.34 -7.83
CA LEU A 391 -19.56 -14.91 -6.47
C LEU A 391 -20.73 -13.93 -6.45
N LEU A 392 -21.71 -14.21 -5.63
CA LEU A 392 -22.82 -13.30 -5.29
C LEU A 392 -22.61 -12.78 -3.87
N SER A 393 -22.72 -11.46 -3.69
CA SER A 393 -22.70 -10.82 -2.39
C SER A 393 -23.91 -9.90 -2.24
N HIS A 394 -24.64 -10.04 -1.14
CA HIS A 394 -25.65 -9.08 -0.68
C HIS A 394 -25.14 -8.48 0.63
N HIS A 395 -24.99 -7.15 0.67
CA HIS A 395 -24.30 -6.46 1.75
C HIS A 395 -24.85 -5.05 1.99
N ARG A 396 -24.44 -4.40 3.08
CA ARG A 396 -24.76 -2.99 3.32
C ARG A 396 -24.07 -2.10 2.28
N ASP A 397 -24.76 -1.04 1.88
CA ASP A 397 -24.24 -0.04 0.93
C ASP A 397 -23.35 0.97 1.66
N ASP A 398 -22.27 0.49 2.28
CA ASP A 398 -21.30 1.28 3.02
C ASP A 398 -19.97 1.43 2.26
N PRO A 399 -19.28 2.60 2.35
CA PRO A 399 -17.97 2.76 1.76
C PRO A 399 -16.98 1.71 2.25
N GLY A 400 -16.26 1.08 1.32
CA GLY A 400 -15.23 0.09 1.61
C GLY A 400 -15.67 -1.36 1.62
N VAL A 401 -16.98 -1.69 1.68
CA VAL A 401 -17.43 -3.10 1.71
C VAL A 401 -17.03 -3.83 0.42
N LEU A 402 -17.20 -3.21 -0.74
CA LEU A 402 -16.73 -3.78 -2.00
C LEU A 402 -15.20 -3.97 -2.02
N SER A 403 -14.46 -3.02 -1.45
CA SER A 403 -13.00 -3.12 -1.31
C SER A 403 -12.59 -4.33 -0.46
N MET A 404 -13.36 -4.73 0.54
CA MET A 404 -13.09 -5.95 1.35
C MET A 404 -13.19 -7.21 0.51
N ILE A 405 -14.20 -7.32 -0.37
CA ILE A 405 -14.35 -8.47 -1.27
C ILE A 405 -13.15 -8.56 -2.21
N PHE A 406 -12.82 -7.46 -2.90
CA PHE A 406 -11.70 -7.42 -3.83
C PHE A 406 -10.34 -7.65 -3.14
N ASN A 407 -10.22 -7.22 -1.90
CA ASN A 407 -9.06 -7.46 -1.07
C ASN A 407 -8.86 -8.95 -0.77
N ALA A 408 -9.94 -9.63 -0.36
CA ALA A 408 -9.90 -11.07 -0.10
C ALA A 408 -9.55 -11.87 -1.36
N LEU A 409 -10.16 -11.53 -2.50
CA LEU A 409 -9.86 -12.19 -3.77
C LEU A 409 -8.41 -11.94 -4.21
N ALA A 410 -7.93 -10.72 -4.11
CA ALA A 410 -6.56 -10.37 -4.49
C ALA A 410 -5.51 -11.03 -3.57
N SER A 411 -5.80 -11.22 -2.26
CA SER A 411 -4.87 -11.91 -1.34
C SER A 411 -4.63 -13.37 -1.70
N GLU A 412 -5.60 -13.99 -2.36
CA GLU A 412 -5.54 -15.37 -2.88
C GLU A 412 -5.19 -15.40 -4.39
N GLU A 413 -4.72 -14.29 -4.94
CA GLU A 413 -4.32 -14.14 -6.35
C GLU A 413 -5.45 -14.43 -7.36
N ILE A 414 -6.72 -14.29 -6.93
CA ILE A 414 -7.90 -14.52 -7.76
C ILE A 414 -8.15 -13.27 -8.63
N ASN A 415 -8.33 -13.48 -9.93
CA ASN A 415 -8.71 -12.42 -10.85
C ASN A 415 -10.23 -12.28 -10.95
N VAL A 416 -10.71 -11.04 -11.03
CA VAL A 416 -12.11 -10.70 -11.28
C VAL A 416 -12.27 -10.36 -12.75
N GLU A 417 -12.95 -11.23 -13.49
CA GLU A 417 -13.17 -11.11 -14.93
C GLU A 417 -14.24 -10.07 -15.26
N THR A 418 -15.37 -10.17 -14.56
CA THR A 418 -16.45 -9.18 -14.65
C THR A 418 -17.00 -8.87 -13.26
N ALA A 419 -17.53 -7.67 -13.11
CA ALA A 419 -18.18 -7.25 -11.88
C ALA A 419 -19.45 -6.46 -12.17
N TYR A 420 -20.46 -6.69 -11.36
CA TYR A 420 -21.71 -5.95 -11.31
C TYR A 420 -21.97 -5.55 -9.87
N LEU A 421 -22.24 -4.30 -9.63
CA LEU A 421 -22.76 -3.80 -8.36
C LEU A 421 -24.02 -3.01 -8.66
N ASN A 422 -25.03 -3.21 -7.84
CA ASN A 422 -26.25 -2.42 -7.88
C ASN A 422 -26.70 -2.15 -6.45
N THR A 423 -27.02 -0.88 -6.15
CA THR A 423 -27.52 -0.49 -4.84
C THR A 423 -29.04 -0.54 -4.82
N ASN A 424 -29.59 -0.97 -3.69
CA ASN A 424 -31.02 -1.07 -3.45
C ASN A 424 -31.53 0.15 -2.66
N ASN A 425 -32.84 0.40 -2.71
CA ASN A 425 -33.46 1.52 -2.00
C ASN A 425 -33.52 1.34 -0.48
N ASP A 426 -33.20 0.17 0.03
CA ASP A 426 -33.22 -0.19 1.46
C ASP A 426 -31.88 -0.02 2.17
N GLY A 427 -30.87 0.59 1.50
CA GLY A 427 -29.52 0.77 2.05
C GLY A 427 -28.63 -0.46 1.94
N THR A 428 -29.01 -1.42 1.10
CA THR A 428 -28.19 -2.58 0.76
C THR A 428 -27.67 -2.51 -0.67
N ALA A 429 -26.68 -3.33 -0.98
CA ALA A 429 -26.15 -3.49 -2.33
C ALA A 429 -25.98 -4.97 -2.67
N THR A 430 -26.08 -5.28 -3.96
CA THR A 430 -25.85 -6.62 -4.47
C THR A 430 -24.70 -6.57 -5.49
N ALA A 431 -23.65 -7.34 -5.23
CA ALA A 431 -22.53 -7.50 -6.15
C ALA A 431 -22.51 -8.92 -6.72
N PHE A 432 -22.26 -9.01 -8.02
CA PHE A 432 -22.00 -10.27 -8.70
C PHE A 432 -20.64 -10.18 -9.42
N LEU A 433 -19.78 -11.19 -9.21
CA LEU A 433 -18.43 -11.24 -9.78
C LEU A 433 -18.23 -12.58 -10.49
N THR A 434 -17.71 -12.55 -11.71
CA THR A 434 -17.13 -13.76 -12.32
C THR A 434 -15.65 -13.80 -12.03
N LEU A 435 -15.16 -14.96 -11.64
CA LEU A 435 -13.81 -15.14 -11.09
C LEU A 435 -13.02 -16.15 -11.92
N SER A 436 -11.70 -15.94 -12.04
CA SER A 436 -10.77 -16.94 -12.51
C SER A 436 -9.67 -17.15 -11.48
N GLY A 437 -9.40 -18.42 -11.13
CA GLY A 437 -8.44 -18.80 -10.12
C GLY A 437 -8.69 -20.21 -9.59
N ASP A 438 -7.95 -20.60 -8.57
CA ASP A 438 -8.13 -21.89 -7.90
C ASP A 438 -9.45 -21.91 -7.10
N GLU A 439 -10.23 -23.00 -7.25
CA GLU A 439 -11.54 -23.12 -6.59
C GLU A 439 -11.46 -23.11 -5.05
N ASN A 440 -10.40 -23.68 -4.47
CA ASN A 440 -10.23 -23.70 -3.03
C ASN A 440 -9.84 -22.32 -2.52
N ALA A 441 -8.98 -21.61 -3.24
CA ALA A 441 -8.64 -20.23 -2.94
C ALA A 441 -9.87 -19.32 -2.99
N ILE A 442 -10.76 -19.48 -3.98
CA ILE A 442 -12.03 -18.76 -4.06
C ILE A 442 -12.92 -19.04 -2.84
N LYS A 443 -13.05 -20.31 -2.44
CA LYS A 443 -13.82 -20.68 -1.24
C LYS A 443 -13.21 -20.09 0.03
N GLU A 444 -11.88 -20.10 0.16
CA GLU A 444 -11.19 -19.51 1.30
C GLU A 444 -11.38 -18.00 1.37
N ALA A 445 -11.26 -17.29 0.25
CA ALA A 445 -11.54 -15.85 0.18
C ALA A 445 -12.97 -15.53 0.63
N VAL A 446 -13.96 -16.32 0.20
CA VAL A 446 -15.38 -16.12 0.58
C VAL A 446 -15.63 -16.40 2.07
N GLU A 447 -15.10 -17.51 2.59
CA GLU A 447 -15.21 -17.82 4.04
C GLU A 447 -14.58 -16.72 4.88
N PHE A 448 -13.50 -16.16 4.38
CA PHE A 448 -12.88 -15.04 5.04
C PHE A 448 -13.78 -13.80 5.08
N VAL A 449 -14.32 -13.37 3.94
CA VAL A 449 -15.23 -12.20 3.89
C VAL A 449 -16.43 -12.43 4.83
N ARG A 450 -16.97 -13.65 4.89
CA ARG A 450 -18.03 -14.02 5.85
C ARG A 450 -17.59 -13.84 7.31
N GLY A 451 -16.36 -14.27 7.64
CA GLY A 451 -15.85 -14.23 9.00
C GLY A 451 -15.45 -12.84 9.49
N THR A 452 -15.05 -11.95 8.58
CA THR A 452 -14.48 -10.63 8.94
C THR A 452 -15.42 -9.46 8.67
N GLY A 453 -16.33 -9.59 7.71
CA GLY A 453 -17.25 -8.52 7.32
C GLY A 453 -18.37 -8.27 8.34
N GLY A 454 -18.57 -9.16 9.31
CA GLY A 454 -19.57 -9.00 10.36
C GLY A 454 -20.95 -8.67 9.80
N ASP A 455 -21.63 -7.69 10.40
CA ASP A 455 -22.97 -7.24 9.99
C ASP A 455 -22.99 -6.51 8.62
N SER A 456 -21.83 -6.28 7.99
CA SER A 456 -21.77 -5.66 6.66
C SER A 456 -22.26 -6.60 5.56
N PHE A 457 -22.17 -7.92 5.75
CA PHE A 457 -22.61 -8.92 4.77
C PHE A 457 -23.88 -9.63 5.24
N ILE A 458 -24.93 -9.54 4.42
CA ILE A 458 -26.21 -10.24 4.63
C ILE A 458 -26.10 -11.64 4.04
N GLU A 459 -25.53 -11.75 2.84
CA GLU A 459 -25.27 -13.01 2.16
C GLU A 459 -24.02 -12.88 1.29
N ILE A 460 -23.17 -13.90 1.26
CA ILE A 460 -22.10 -14.06 0.28
C ILE A 460 -21.95 -15.53 -0.07
N ARG A 461 -21.94 -15.88 -1.36
CA ARG A 461 -21.83 -17.26 -1.84
C ARG A 461 -21.18 -17.38 -3.21
N VAL A 462 -20.54 -18.51 -3.44
CA VAL A 462 -20.05 -18.94 -4.76
C VAL A 462 -20.95 -20.05 -5.28
N GLY A 463 -21.21 -20.07 -6.56
CA GLY A 463 -22.02 -21.10 -7.21
C GLY A 463 -22.31 -20.81 -8.68
N ASP A 464 -23.20 -21.63 -9.22
CA ASP A 464 -23.64 -21.58 -10.61
C ASP A 464 -25.07 -21.06 -10.69
N ASN A 465 -25.45 -20.57 -11.87
CA ASN A 465 -26.82 -20.18 -12.20
C ASN A 465 -27.37 -19.01 -11.38
N PHE A 466 -26.55 -18.03 -11.03
CA PHE A 466 -27.03 -16.77 -10.47
C PHE A 466 -27.77 -15.97 -11.54
N ASP A 467 -28.88 -15.35 -11.14
CA ASP A 467 -29.53 -14.32 -11.94
C ASP A 467 -28.78 -13.00 -11.78
N ILE A 468 -28.22 -12.49 -12.88
CA ILE A 468 -27.61 -11.16 -12.89
C ILE A 468 -28.76 -10.15 -12.77
N PRO A 469 -28.65 -9.12 -11.88
CA PRO A 469 -29.69 -8.11 -11.73
C PRO A 469 -30.06 -7.48 -13.07
N GLU A 470 -31.36 -7.50 -13.40
CA GLU A 470 -31.86 -6.90 -14.64
C GLU A 470 -31.69 -5.38 -14.61
N LEU A 471 -31.36 -4.80 -15.76
CA LEU A 471 -31.35 -3.37 -15.96
C LEU A 471 -32.77 -2.79 -15.86
N GLN A 472 -32.94 -1.70 -15.14
CA GLN A 472 -34.26 -1.08 -14.88
C GLN A 472 -34.74 -0.32 -16.12
N LYS A 473 -35.98 -0.52 -16.52
CA LYS A 473 -36.59 0.27 -17.63
C LYS A 473 -36.72 1.76 -17.25
N GLY A 474 -36.53 2.63 -18.22
CA GLY A 474 -36.73 4.09 -18.05
C GLY A 474 -35.50 4.86 -17.57
N LYS A 475 -34.32 4.24 -17.54
CA LYS A 475 -33.05 4.92 -17.29
C LYS A 475 -32.19 4.95 -18.56
N ASN A 476 -31.30 5.95 -18.66
CA ASN A 476 -30.27 5.99 -19.68
C ASN A 476 -29.08 5.12 -19.26
N TYR A 477 -28.55 4.33 -20.19
CA TYR A 477 -27.46 3.41 -19.96
C TYR A 477 -26.26 3.72 -20.85
N LEU A 478 -25.07 3.68 -20.27
CA LEU A 478 -23.84 3.51 -21.04
C LEU A 478 -23.65 2.02 -21.27
N LEU A 479 -23.67 1.58 -22.53
CA LEU A 479 -23.69 0.15 -22.88
C LEU A 479 -22.31 -0.41 -23.21
N GLU A 480 -21.43 0.38 -23.83
CA GLU A 480 -20.18 -0.11 -24.40
C GLU A 480 -19.10 0.96 -24.33
N VAL A 481 -17.90 0.56 -24.02
CA VAL A 481 -16.67 1.37 -24.18
C VAL A 481 -15.64 0.56 -24.96
N ASP A 482 -15.16 1.10 -26.08
CA ASP A 482 -14.16 0.47 -26.97
C ASP A 482 -14.51 -0.97 -27.40
N GLY A 483 -15.79 -1.29 -27.54
CA GLY A 483 -16.28 -2.62 -27.90
C GLY A 483 -16.37 -3.58 -26.71
N VAL A 484 -16.17 -3.09 -25.49
CA VAL A 484 -16.42 -3.85 -24.25
C VAL A 484 -17.81 -3.54 -23.75
N ASN A 485 -18.63 -4.56 -23.57
CA ASN A 485 -20.01 -4.42 -23.09
C ASN A 485 -20.02 -4.14 -21.57
N LEU A 486 -20.50 -2.96 -21.19
CA LEU A 486 -20.48 -2.44 -19.82
C LEU A 486 -21.80 -1.74 -19.50
N PRO A 487 -22.95 -2.41 -19.54
CA PRO A 487 -24.24 -1.76 -19.32
C PRO A 487 -24.35 -1.26 -17.86
N ILE A 488 -24.30 0.05 -17.68
CA ILE A 488 -24.43 0.72 -16.40
C ILE A 488 -25.38 1.92 -16.51
N ALA A 489 -26.23 2.13 -15.53
CA ALA A 489 -27.07 3.32 -15.49
C ALA A 489 -26.22 4.60 -15.39
N ILE A 490 -26.56 5.60 -16.19
CA ILE A 490 -25.86 6.88 -16.13
C ILE A 490 -26.26 7.60 -14.84
N SER A 491 -25.28 7.92 -14.00
CA SER A 491 -25.44 8.65 -12.74
C SER A 491 -24.79 10.02 -12.80
N LYS A 492 -25.12 10.90 -11.84
CA LYS A 492 -24.59 12.28 -11.78
C LYS A 492 -23.07 12.33 -11.69
N GLN A 493 -22.46 11.36 -11.04
CA GLN A 493 -21.01 11.26 -10.92
C GLN A 493 -20.55 9.84 -11.27
N MET A 494 -19.64 9.77 -12.22
CA MET A 494 -19.12 8.49 -12.72
C MET A 494 -17.60 8.55 -12.88
N ILE A 495 -16.97 7.41 -12.72
CA ILE A 495 -15.55 7.21 -13.03
C ILE A 495 -15.45 6.19 -14.13
N LEU A 496 -14.80 6.54 -15.24
CA LEU A 496 -14.34 5.60 -16.25
C LEU A 496 -12.86 5.32 -16.04
N SER A 497 -12.49 4.06 -15.93
CA SER A 497 -11.10 3.61 -15.80
C SER A 497 -10.75 2.60 -16.87
N ILE A 498 -9.62 2.81 -17.53
CA ILE A 498 -8.98 1.81 -18.41
C ILE A 498 -7.63 1.49 -17.80
N HIS A 499 -7.40 0.23 -17.47
CA HIS A 499 -6.25 -0.19 -16.67
C HIS A 499 -5.71 -1.56 -17.16
N ASN A 500 -4.55 -1.98 -16.62
CA ASN A 500 -4.06 -3.33 -16.84
C ASN A 500 -5.05 -4.36 -16.29
N ASN A 501 -5.35 -5.39 -17.10
CA ASN A 501 -6.19 -6.50 -16.66
C ASN A 501 -5.35 -7.53 -15.90
N SER A 502 -5.03 -7.21 -14.65
CA SER A 502 -4.33 -8.10 -13.74
C SER A 502 -4.92 -7.99 -12.34
N SER A 503 -4.82 -9.08 -11.58
CA SER A 503 -5.29 -9.14 -10.19
C SER A 503 -4.79 -7.94 -9.38
N GLY A 504 -5.65 -7.42 -8.51
CA GLY A 504 -5.33 -6.32 -7.60
C GLY A 504 -5.32 -4.92 -8.20
N VAL A 505 -5.31 -4.73 -9.52
CA VAL A 505 -5.26 -3.37 -10.10
C VAL A 505 -6.53 -2.57 -9.78
N LEU A 506 -7.71 -3.14 -9.96
CA LEU A 506 -8.94 -2.45 -9.61
C LEU A 506 -9.05 -2.18 -8.10
N LEU A 507 -8.51 -3.06 -7.26
CA LEU A 507 -8.46 -2.86 -5.81
C LEU A 507 -7.80 -1.54 -5.42
N ILE A 508 -6.80 -1.07 -6.17
CA ILE A 508 -6.15 0.23 -5.91
C ILE A 508 -7.17 1.36 -6.00
N LEU A 509 -7.98 1.38 -7.07
CA LEU A 509 -9.02 2.39 -7.26
C LEU A 509 -10.09 2.31 -6.17
N LEU A 510 -10.59 1.10 -5.88
CA LEU A 510 -11.61 0.87 -4.84
C LEU A 510 -11.09 1.29 -3.46
N SER A 511 -9.85 0.93 -3.11
CA SER A 511 -9.22 1.31 -1.84
C SER A 511 -9.00 2.83 -1.74
N ALA A 512 -8.57 3.46 -2.83
CA ALA A 512 -8.36 4.90 -2.87
C ALA A 512 -9.68 5.67 -2.68
N LEU A 513 -10.78 5.22 -3.27
CA LEU A 513 -12.11 5.80 -3.08
C LEU A 513 -12.62 5.57 -1.64
N ALA A 514 -12.52 4.34 -1.13
CA ALA A 514 -12.91 4.00 0.23
C ALA A 514 -12.13 4.82 1.28
N SER A 515 -10.84 5.08 1.05
CA SER A 515 -9.99 5.89 1.94
C SER A 515 -10.48 7.34 2.09
N GLN A 516 -11.23 7.85 1.12
CA GLN A 516 -11.85 9.16 1.13
C GLN A 516 -13.34 9.11 1.49
N ASN A 517 -13.80 7.96 2.00
CA ASN A 517 -15.21 7.72 2.34
C ASN A 517 -16.18 7.94 1.14
N ILE A 518 -15.69 7.65 -0.09
CA ILE A 518 -16.49 7.74 -1.30
C ILE A 518 -17.16 6.40 -1.54
N ASN A 519 -18.49 6.38 -1.51
CA ASN A 519 -19.26 5.18 -1.75
C ASN A 519 -19.48 4.94 -3.24
N ILE A 520 -19.46 3.66 -3.65
CA ILE A 520 -19.69 3.20 -5.01
C ILE A 520 -21.11 2.66 -5.09
N LYS A 521 -21.95 3.29 -5.88
CA LYS A 521 -23.35 2.94 -6.05
C LYS A 521 -23.58 1.90 -7.14
N ASP A 522 -22.78 1.98 -8.20
CA ASP A 522 -22.85 1.06 -9.33
C ASP A 522 -21.42 0.75 -9.80
N LEU A 523 -21.18 -0.48 -10.24
CA LEU A 523 -19.93 -0.90 -10.85
C LEU A 523 -20.18 -1.85 -12.01
N LYS A 524 -19.50 -1.61 -13.12
CA LYS A 524 -19.34 -2.57 -14.21
C LYS A 524 -17.87 -2.74 -14.54
N LEU A 525 -17.45 -3.98 -14.64
CA LEU A 525 -16.11 -4.37 -15.04
C LEU A 525 -16.19 -5.30 -16.25
N GLY A 526 -15.33 -5.08 -17.21
CA GLY A 526 -15.14 -5.95 -18.36
C GLY A 526 -13.72 -5.86 -18.87
N GLN A 527 -13.37 -6.72 -19.82
CA GLN A 527 -12.00 -6.81 -20.32
C GLN A 527 -11.91 -6.99 -21.83
N ARG A 528 -10.78 -6.55 -22.40
CA ARG A 528 -10.43 -6.79 -23.80
C ARG A 528 -8.92 -6.93 -23.95
N GLY A 529 -8.45 -8.15 -24.19
CA GLY A 529 -7.03 -8.49 -24.17
C GLY A 529 -6.42 -8.23 -22.79
N ASN A 530 -5.33 -7.48 -22.74
CA ASN A 530 -4.65 -7.13 -21.48
C ASN A 530 -5.19 -5.85 -20.80
N LYS A 531 -6.33 -5.33 -21.26
CA LYS A 531 -6.96 -4.13 -20.69
C LYS A 531 -8.23 -4.48 -19.93
N GLY A 532 -8.31 -4.00 -18.70
CA GLY A 532 -9.53 -3.91 -17.90
C GLY A 532 -10.24 -2.59 -18.15
N TYR A 533 -11.55 -2.61 -18.15
CA TYR A 533 -12.44 -1.45 -18.27
C TYR A 533 -13.36 -1.45 -17.07
N ALA A 534 -13.32 -0.41 -16.27
CA ALA A 534 -14.23 -0.25 -15.14
C ALA A 534 -15.01 1.05 -15.26
N ILE A 535 -16.30 0.98 -15.03
CA ILE A 535 -17.16 2.15 -14.89
C ILE A 535 -17.84 2.07 -13.53
N LEU A 536 -17.72 3.16 -12.78
CA LEU A 536 -18.26 3.28 -11.44
C LEU A 536 -19.23 4.46 -11.40
N GLY A 537 -20.44 4.25 -10.90
CA GLY A 537 -21.30 5.30 -10.37
C GLY A 537 -20.91 5.54 -8.91
N ILE A 538 -20.71 6.80 -8.53
CA ILE A 538 -20.32 7.16 -7.16
C ILE A 538 -21.30 8.12 -6.52
N GLU A 539 -21.37 8.11 -5.19
CA GLU A 539 -22.16 9.05 -4.42
C GLU A 539 -21.66 10.49 -4.63
N GLU A 540 -22.54 11.47 -4.56
CA GLU A 540 -22.17 12.88 -4.66
C GLU A 540 -21.10 13.20 -3.60
N SER A 541 -19.88 13.42 -4.05
CA SER A 541 -18.75 13.77 -3.20
C SER A 541 -18.11 15.06 -3.67
N SER A 542 -17.50 15.77 -2.74
CA SER A 542 -16.75 16.99 -2.98
C SER A 542 -15.50 16.73 -3.86
N ASN A 543 -14.66 17.72 -4.06
CA ASN A 543 -13.43 17.76 -4.90
C ASN A 543 -12.41 16.63 -4.69
N SER A 544 -12.62 15.72 -3.72
CA SER A 544 -11.70 14.65 -3.37
C SER A 544 -11.48 13.58 -4.47
N VAL A 545 -12.49 13.33 -5.34
CA VAL A 545 -12.37 12.32 -6.41
C VAL A 545 -11.23 12.64 -7.37
N SER A 546 -11.13 13.90 -7.82
CA SER A 546 -10.06 14.30 -8.74
C SER A 546 -8.66 14.15 -8.12
N GLU A 547 -8.53 14.34 -6.81
CA GLU A 547 -7.28 14.15 -6.10
C GLU A 547 -6.91 12.66 -5.97
N VAL A 548 -7.92 11.81 -5.71
CA VAL A 548 -7.74 10.35 -5.69
C VAL A 548 -7.22 9.88 -7.05
N LEU A 549 -7.88 10.27 -8.14
CA LEU A 549 -7.52 9.79 -9.48
C LEU A 549 -6.11 10.25 -9.91
N LYS A 550 -5.63 11.40 -9.45
CA LYS A 550 -4.27 11.88 -9.71
C LYS A 550 -3.18 11.00 -9.07
N LYS A 551 -3.52 10.28 -8.00
CA LYS A 551 -2.58 9.44 -7.24
C LYS A 551 -2.52 8.00 -7.75
N LEU A 552 -3.36 7.63 -8.72
CA LEU A 552 -3.33 6.29 -9.32
C LEU A 552 -2.08 6.10 -10.16
N GLY A 553 -1.46 4.92 -10.06
CA GLY A 553 -0.18 4.64 -10.69
C GLY A 553 -0.27 4.33 -12.20
N PRO A 554 0.86 3.99 -12.86
CA PRO A 554 0.99 3.81 -14.31
C PRO A 554 0.21 2.62 -14.89
N GLN A 555 -0.30 1.71 -14.07
CA GLN A 555 -1.19 0.62 -14.48
C GLN A 555 -2.58 1.11 -14.90
N PHE A 556 -2.93 2.35 -14.59
CA PHE A 556 -4.13 3.01 -15.09
C PHE A 556 -3.77 3.81 -16.34
N PHE A 557 -4.18 3.33 -17.50
CA PHE A 557 -3.90 3.99 -18.78
C PHE A 557 -4.72 5.27 -18.96
N GLU A 558 -5.95 5.25 -18.44
CA GLU A 558 -6.87 6.39 -18.46
C GLU A 558 -7.84 6.30 -17.28
N THR A 559 -8.02 7.40 -16.57
CA THR A 559 -9.10 7.55 -15.58
C THR A 559 -9.76 8.90 -15.76
N THR A 560 -11.08 8.91 -15.83
CA THR A 560 -11.88 10.12 -16.07
C THR A 560 -13.00 10.21 -15.06
N HIS A 561 -13.07 11.34 -14.35
CA HIS A 561 -14.21 11.69 -13.50
C HIS A 561 -15.20 12.51 -14.30
N LEU A 562 -16.40 12.01 -14.42
CA LEU A 562 -17.52 12.64 -15.12
C LEU A 562 -18.49 13.20 -14.08
N GLN A 563 -18.71 14.52 -14.12
CA GLN A 563 -19.72 15.21 -13.32
C GLN A 563 -20.83 15.68 -14.24
N LEU A 564 -22.03 15.17 -14.05
CA LEU A 564 -23.22 15.55 -14.81
C LEU A 564 -24.05 16.53 -13.96
N GLY A 565 -24.53 17.63 -14.58
CA GLY A 565 -25.31 18.62 -13.88
C GLY A 565 -26.65 18.07 -13.36
N SER A 566 -27.23 18.70 -12.35
CA SER A 566 -28.41 18.25 -11.61
C SER A 566 -29.72 18.17 -12.41
N GLU A 567 -29.75 18.56 -13.69
CA GLU A 567 -30.96 18.66 -14.50
C GLU A 567 -31.09 17.59 -15.60
N GLY A 568 -30.27 16.51 -15.57
CA GLY A 568 -30.23 15.58 -16.69
C GLY A 568 -30.03 14.09 -16.33
N VAL A 569 -30.43 13.66 -15.12
CA VAL A 569 -30.36 12.23 -14.73
C VAL A 569 -31.71 11.70 -14.36
#